data_495e59fdba8dc6a89004d065f4044e0d
#
_entry.id   495e59fdba8dc6a89004d065f4044e0d
#
_cell.length_a   1.000
_cell.length_b   1.000
_cell.length_c   1.000
_cell.angle_alpha   90.00
_cell.angle_beta   90.00
_cell.angle_gamma   90.00
#
_symmetry.space_group_name_H-M   'P 1'
#
loop_
_entity.id
_entity.type
_entity.pdbx_description
1 polymer ?
#
loop_
_entity_poly.entity_id
_entity_poly.type
_entity_poly.pdbx_seq_one_letter_code
_entity_poly.pdbx_strand_id
1 'polypeptide(L)'
;MLRKNNWYGLHDALKGGASQIANSYIAKGQYTGYLQKYNVVPTESNKLYTHQYMTNIAAPSSESKTTYNTYKNLNLLNNVFVFYIPVYNNMENADFSENNGAVDTPDTNTPSTIDISTIVTSSGYKYSSNYITGINASTSVNDIKNSIESISGSGTVTIKNANDVVVTTGNIGTGFKVVVNNSTKQEVLTVVINGDTSGDGIINALDLLQVQKKILGTYSLNGVYSLAGDTSDDGQINALDLLQIQKSILGTYTIGQ
;
A
#
# COMPACT_ATOMS: atom_id res chain seq x y z
N MET A 1 -8.69 -34.51 -21.61
CA MET A 1 -9.58 -34.35 -20.45
C MET A 1 -10.98 -33.86 -20.84
N LEU A 2 -11.13 -32.83 -21.67
CA LEU A 2 -12.42 -32.24 -22.07
C LEU A 2 -13.39 -33.25 -22.75
N ARG A 3 -12.91 -34.08 -23.68
CA ARG A 3 -13.75 -35.08 -24.38
C ARG A 3 -14.27 -36.22 -23.50
N LYS A 4 -13.57 -36.53 -22.40
CA LYS A 4 -13.92 -37.62 -21.49
C LYS A 4 -15.06 -37.24 -20.54
N ASN A 5 -15.28 -35.95 -20.29
CA ASN A 5 -16.26 -35.42 -19.35
C ASN A 5 -17.41 -34.65 -20.01
N ASN A 6 -17.55 -34.72 -21.35
CA ASN A 6 -18.60 -34.01 -22.13
C ASN A 6 -18.62 -32.47 -21.90
N TRP A 7 -17.47 -31.84 -21.64
CA TRP A 7 -17.36 -30.39 -21.43
C TRP A 7 -17.13 -29.67 -22.77
N TYR A 8 -18.17 -29.60 -23.60
CA TYR A 8 -18.05 -29.06 -24.97
C TYR A 8 -18.29 -27.55 -25.06
N GLY A 9 -18.89 -26.94 -24.05
CA GLY A 9 -19.15 -25.51 -23.99
C GLY A 9 -18.49 -24.83 -22.79
N LEU A 10 -18.33 -23.50 -22.84
CA LEU A 10 -17.75 -22.72 -21.74
C LEU A 10 -18.53 -22.95 -20.44
N HIS A 11 -19.86 -22.95 -20.49
CA HIS A 11 -20.71 -23.19 -19.34
C HIS A 11 -20.46 -24.58 -18.73
N ASP A 12 -20.41 -25.62 -19.54
CA ASP A 12 -20.21 -26.99 -19.07
C ASP A 12 -18.81 -27.21 -18.55
N ALA A 13 -17.80 -26.57 -19.17
CA ALA A 13 -16.43 -26.61 -18.70
C ALA A 13 -16.25 -25.89 -17.34
N LEU A 14 -16.88 -24.73 -17.14
CA LEU A 14 -16.87 -24.00 -15.87
C LEU A 14 -17.62 -24.78 -14.78
N LYS A 15 -18.81 -25.29 -15.07
CA LYS A 15 -19.60 -26.09 -14.14
C LYS A 15 -18.87 -27.37 -13.75
N GLY A 16 -18.27 -28.05 -14.72
CA GLY A 16 -17.52 -29.29 -14.51
C GLY A 16 -16.26 -29.04 -13.70
N GLY A 17 -15.51 -27.96 -13.98
CA GLY A 17 -14.34 -27.56 -13.23
C GLY A 17 -14.68 -27.20 -11.79
N ALA A 18 -15.73 -26.40 -11.57
CA ALA A 18 -16.22 -26.05 -10.24
C ALA A 18 -16.66 -27.29 -9.45
N SER A 19 -17.40 -28.21 -10.07
CA SER A 19 -17.80 -29.48 -9.43
C SER A 19 -16.61 -30.35 -9.08
N GLN A 20 -15.58 -30.38 -9.91
CA GLN A 20 -14.36 -31.13 -9.62
C GLN A 20 -13.62 -30.55 -8.41
N ILE A 21 -13.47 -29.23 -8.33
CA ILE A 21 -12.85 -28.56 -7.17
C ILE A 21 -13.69 -28.82 -5.92
N ALA A 22 -14.99 -28.63 -5.99
CA ALA A 22 -15.90 -28.85 -4.86
C ALA A 22 -15.78 -30.28 -4.30
N ASN A 23 -15.86 -31.30 -5.16
CA ASN A 23 -15.86 -32.69 -4.73
C ASN A 23 -14.46 -33.23 -4.37
N SER A 24 -13.45 -32.78 -5.09
CA SER A 24 -12.08 -33.29 -4.91
C SER A 24 -11.33 -32.61 -3.78
N TYR A 25 -11.63 -31.36 -3.47
CA TYR A 25 -10.91 -30.56 -2.49
C TYR A 25 -11.80 -30.03 -1.36
N ILE A 26 -12.83 -29.23 -1.69
CA ILE A 26 -13.64 -28.54 -0.68
C ILE A 26 -14.37 -29.53 0.22
N ALA A 27 -15.02 -30.53 -0.33
CA ALA A 27 -15.73 -31.60 0.43
C ALA A 27 -14.79 -32.42 1.30
N LYS A 28 -13.49 -32.35 1.07
CA LYS A 28 -12.45 -33.05 1.87
C LYS A 28 -11.74 -32.13 2.87
N GLY A 29 -12.26 -30.93 3.12
CA GLY A 29 -11.67 -29.97 4.05
C GLY A 29 -10.60 -29.07 3.44
N GLN A 30 -10.29 -29.21 2.15
CA GLN A 30 -9.29 -28.39 1.44
C GLN A 30 -9.97 -27.19 0.76
N TYR A 31 -10.59 -26.32 1.55
CA TYR A 31 -11.43 -25.20 1.08
C TYR A 31 -10.69 -23.88 0.87
N THR A 32 -9.39 -23.81 1.18
CA THR A 32 -8.56 -22.64 0.88
C THR A 32 -7.53 -22.97 -0.20
N GLY A 33 -7.00 -21.95 -0.88
CA GLY A 33 -5.94 -22.13 -1.87
C GLY A 33 -4.69 -22.80 -1.29
N TYR A 34 -4.36 -22.53 -0.02
CA TYR A 34 -3.30 -23.18 0.70
C TYR A 34 -3.60 -24.67 0.95
N LEU A 35 -4.77 -24.98 1.52
CA LEU A 35 -5.15 -26.36 1.83
C LEU A 35 -5.34 -27.24 0.59
N GLN A 36 -5.69 -26.64 -0.57
CA GLN A 36 -5.73 -27.36 -1.84
C GLN A 36 -4.35 -27.82 -2.32
N LYS A 37 -3.31 -27.12 -1.91
CA LYS A 37 -1.91 -27.43 -2.26
C LYS A 37 -1.22 -28.28 -1.22
N TYR A 38 -1.55 -28.10 0.03
CA TYR A 38 -0.98 -28.76 1.17
C TYR A 38 -2.07 -29.41 2.01
N ASN A 39 -2.21 -30.71 1.89
CA ASN A 39 -3.21 -31.48 2.64
C ASN A 39 -2.75 -31.70 4.08
N VAL A 40 -2.94 -30.72 4.92
CA VAL A 40 -2.46 -30.70 6.33
C VAL A 40 -3.58 -30.73 7.36
N VAL A 41 -4.84 -30.73 6.93
CA VAL A 41 -6.02 -30.85 7.82
C VAL A 41 -6.53 -32.28 7.79
N PRO A 42 -6.48 -33.03 8.92
CA PRO A 42 -7.02 -34.38 8.99
C PRO A 42 -8.55 -34.33 8.94
N THR A 43 -9.12 -35.16 8.09
CA THR A 43 -10.56 -35.45 8.05
C THR A 43 -10.75 -36.96 8.02
N GLU A 44 -11.95 -37.46 8.36
CA GLU A 44 -12.25 -38.90 8.33
C GLU A 44 -12.05 -39.50 6.94
N SER A 45 -12.26 -38.72 5.90
CA SER A 45 -12.19 -39.13 4.50
C SER A 45 -10.85 -38.83 3.83
N ASN A 46 -9.92 -38.17 4.52
CA ASN A 46 -8.69 -37.66 3.91
C ASN A 46 -7.47 -37.86 4.82
N LYS A 47 -6.53 -38.66 4.36
CA LYS A 47 -5.28 -38.88 5.09
C LYS A 47 -4.36 -37.68 4.89
N LEU A 48 -3.69 -37.23 5.96
CA LEU A 48 -2.68 -36.17 5.87
C LEU A 48 -1.64 -36.48 4.80
N TYR A 49 -1.17 -35.43 4.14
CA TYR A 49 -0.11 -35.46 3.13
C TYR A 49 -0.45 -36.31 1.88
N THR A 50 -1.70 -36.74 1.74
CA THR A 50 -2.23 -37.30 0.50
C THR A 50 -3.01 -36.24 -0.27
N HIS A 51 -3.32 -36.44 -1.52
CA HIS A 51 -4.07 -35.45 -2.32
C HIS A 51 -3.46 -34.02 -2.29
N GLN A 52 -2.14 -33.98 -2.33
CA GLN A 52 -1.31 -32.78 -2.30
C GLN A 52 -0.64 -32.66 -3.67
N TYR A 53 -0.64 -31.47 -4.24
CA TYR A 53 -0.05 -31.30 -5.58
C TYR A 53 1.12 -30.31 -5.63
N MET A 54 1.42 -29.62 -4.55
CA MET A 54 2.51 -28.68 -4.50
C MET A 54 3.66 -29.21 -3.64
N THR A 55 4.82 -29.36 -4.25
CA THR A 55 6.08 -29.79 -3.58
C THR A 55 7.07 -28.65 -3.40
N ASN A 56 6.82 -27.49 -4.03
CA ASN A 56 7.69 -26.33 -3.93
C ASN A 56 7.39 -25.55 -2.65
N ILE A 57 8.30 -25.56 -1.71
CA ILE A 57 8.19 -24.84 -0.44
C ILE A 57 8.17 -23.30 -0.58
N ALA A 58 8.67 -22.76 -1.68
CA ALA A 58 8.63 -21.33 -1.97
C ALA A 58 7.31 -20.88 -2.62
N ALA A 59 6.43 -21.80 -3.02
CA ALA A 59 5.17 -21.48 -3.68
C ALA A 59 4.24 -20.60 -2.85
N PRO A 60 4.04 -20.80 -1.53
CA PRO A 60 3.18 -19.94 -0.74
C PRO A 60 3.61 -18.47 -0.79
N SER A 61 4.91 -18.21 -0.71
CA SER A 61 5.46 -16.85 -0.77
C SER A 61 5.25 -16.19 -2.14
N SER A 62 5.52 -16.93 -3.23
CA SER A 62 5.36 -16.38 -4.59
C SER A 62 3.89 -16.15 -4.96
N GLU A 63 2.99 -17.03 -4.53
CA GLU A 63 1.56 -16.91 -4.81
C GLU A 63 0.88 -15.85 -3.96
N SER A 64 1.26 -15.72 -2.69
CA SER A 64 0.73 -14.64 -1.85
C SER A 64 1.12 -13.27 -2.42
N LYS A 65 2.35 -13.12 -2.91
CA LYS A 65 2.79 -11.90 -3.59
C LYS A 65 1.99 -11.63 -4.88
N THR A 66 1.73 -12.67 -5.68
CA THR A 66 0.91 -12.55 -6.90
C THR A 66 -0.53 -12.16 -6.56
N THR A 67 -1.12 -12.81 -5.56
CA THR A 67 -2.47 -12.50 -5.07
C THR A 67 -2.56 -11.06 -4.55
N TYR A 68 -1.62 -10.66 -3.71
CA TYR A 68 -1.54 -9.28 -3.20
C TYR A 68 -1.48 -8.26 -4.33
N ASN A 69 -0.60 -8.46 -5.32
CA ASN A 69 -0.49 -7.56 -6.46
C ASN A 69 -1.77 -7.51 -7.30
N THR A 70 -2.47 -8.64 -7.45
CA THR A 70 -3.75 -8.69 -8.15
C THR A 70 -4.80 -7.86 -7.43
N TYR A 71 -4.96 -8.03 -6.11
CA TYR A 71 -5.90 -7.24 -5.31
C TYR A 71 -5.53 -5.76 -5.30
N LYS A 72 -4.24 -5.44 -5.25
CA LYS A 72 -3.73 -4.07 -5.34
C LYS A 72 -4.11 -3.42 -6.66
N ASN A 73 -3.87 -4.10 -7.78
CA ASN A 73 -4.18 -3.59 -9.13
C ASN A 73 -5.70 -3.43 -9.37
N LEU A 74 -6.51 -4.18 -8.65
CA LEU A 74 -7.98 -4.10 -8.70
C LEU A 74 -8.56 -3.15 -7.65
N ASN A 75 -7.72 -2.42 -6.88
CA ASN A 75 -8.13 -1.55 -5.78
C ASN A 75 -9.00 -2.24 -4.71
N LEU A 76 -8.77 -3.54 -4.47
CA LEU A 76 -9.56 -4.36 -3.56
C LEU A 76 -8.92 -4.51 -2.16
N LEU A 77 -7.72 -3.96 -1.92
CA LEU A 77 -7.01 -4.13 -0.64
C LEU A 77 -7.74 -3.53 0.57
N ASN A 78 -8.64 -2.57 0.33
CA ASN A 78 -9.44 -1.95 1.40
C ASN A 78 -10.73 -2.71 1.72
N ASN A 79 -11.00 -3.83 1.04
CA ASN A 79 -12.15 -4.66 1.35
C ASN A 79 -11.91 -5.48 2.62
N VAL A 80 -12.99 -5.85 3.28
CA VAL A 80 -12.91 -6.76 4.43
C VAL A 80 -12.60 -8.17 3.93
N PHE A 81 -11.50 -8.75 4.41
CA PHE A 81 -11.11 -10.13 4.12
C PHE A 81 -11.24 -10.99 5.37
N VAL A 82 -11.61 -12.25 5.17
CA VAL A 82 -11.56 -13.28 6.20
C VAL A 82 -10.41 -14.22 5.86
N PHE A 83 -9.42 -14.31 6.74
CA PHE A 83 -8.28 -15.20 6.58
C PHE A 83 -8.45 -16.46 7.41
N TYR A 84 -8.22 -17.61 6.79
CA TYR A 84 -8.12 -18.90 7.49
C TYR A 84 -6.64 -19.29 7.55
N ILE A 85 -6.05 -19.18 8.73
CA ILE A 85 -4.64 -19.46 8.96
C ILE A 85 -4.53 -20.81 9.64
N PRO A 86 -3.94 -21.85 9.00
CA PRO A 86 -3.73 -23.13 9.65
C PRO A 86 -2.64 -23.00 10.73
N VAL A 87 -2.99 -23.38 11.95
CA VAL A 87 -2.06 -23.47 13.08
C VAL A 87 -1.74 -24.93 13.31
N TYR A 88 -0.47 -25.27 13.35
CA TYR A 88 -0.02 -26.63 13.55
C TYR A 88 0.18 -26.94 15.04
N ASN A 89 -0.28 -28.13 15.48
CA ASN A 89 0.03 -28.61 16.82
C ASN A 89 1.55 -28.78 16.98
N ASN A 90 2.09 -28.32 18.10
CA ASN A 90 3.52 -28.34 18.38
C ASN A 90 4.40 -27.48 17.42
N MET A 91 3.83 -26.43 16.83
CA MET A 91 4.69 -25.35 16.33
C MET A 91 5.49 -24.85 17.54
N GLU A 92 6.78 -25.14 17.58
CA GLU A 92 7.70 -24.40 18.46
C GLU A 92 7.50 -22.92 18.13
N ASN A 93 7.66 -22.04 19.13
CA ASN A 93 7.60 -20.59 18.93
C ASN A 93 8.55 -20.25 17.79
N ALA A 94 8.04 -20.33 16.56
CA ALA A 94 8.77 -19.90 15.41
C ALA A 94 8.95 -18.40 15.59
N ASP A 95 10.16 -18.00 15.81
CA ASP A 95 10.53 -16.60 15.84
C ASP A 95 10.31 -16.04 14.42
N PHE A 96 9.15 -15.46 14.19
CA PHE A 96 8.77 -14.82 12.93
C PHE A 96 9.42 -13.45 12.76
N SER A 97 10.41 -13.11 13.60
CA SER A 97 11.03 -11.78 13.62
C SER A 97 11.83 -11.42 12.38
N GLU A 98 12.13 -12.37 11.48
CA GLU A 98 13.01 -12.07 10.33
C GLU A 98 12.35 -12.10 8.93
N ASN A 99 11.05 -12.37 8.77
CA ASN A 99 10.42 -12.26 7.44
C ASN A 99 8.91 -11.95 7.50
N ASN A 100 8.58 -10.68 7.44
CA ASN A 100 7.35 -10.10 6.87
C ASN A 100 6.10 -10.99 6.85
N GLY A 101 5.28 -10.94 7.88
CA GLY A 101 3.94 -11.50 7.89
C GLY A 101 3.51 -12.11 9.22
N ALA A 102 3.81 -11.49 10.34
CA ALA A 102 3.30 -11.89 11.65
C ALA A 102 1.81 -11.56 11.76
N VAL A 103 1.00 -12.56 12.09
CA VAL A 103 -0.33 -12.38 12.63
C VAL A 103 -0.21 -12.44 14.14
N ASP A 104 -0.41 -11.31 14.78
CA ASP A 104 -0.46 -11.20 16.25
C ASP A 104 -1.67 -11.94 16.82
N THR A 105 -1.40 -12.89 17.73
CA THR A 105 -2.36 -13.23 18.78
C THR A 105 -2.31 -12.11 19.81
N PRO A 106 -3.44 -11.64 20.36
CA PRO A 106 -3.40 -10.55 21.33
C PRO A 106 -2.76 -11.01 22.63
N ASP A 107 -1.46 -10.78 22.76
CA ASP A 107 -0.78 -10.79 24.04
C ASP A 107 -1.02 -9.44 24.72
N THR A 108 -1.68 -9.47 25.86
CA THR A 108 -2.23 -8.31 26.56
C THR A 108 -1.18 -7.43 27.25
N ASN A 109 0.13 -7.52 26.91
CA ASN A 109 1.17 -6.76 27.62
C ASN A 109 2.36 -6.26 26.78
N THR A 110 2.31 -6.25 25.45
CA THR A 110 3.27 -5.49 24.63
C THR A 110 2.56 -4.32 23.94
N PRO A 111 3.07 -3.11 23.98
CA PRO A 111 2.45 -2.02 23.23
C PRO A 111 2.48 -2.39 21.75
N SER A 112 1.29 -2.55 21.17
CA SER A 112 1.08 -2.83 19.74
C SER A 112 1.84 -1.77 18.92
N THR A 113 2.93 -2.17 18.28
CA THR A 113 3.71 -1.26 17.43
C THR A 113 3.04 -1.23 16.07
N ILE A 114 2.25 -0.20 15.85
CA ILE A 114 1.62 0.05 14.56
C ILE A 114 2.71 0.40 13.54
N ASP A 115 2.66 -0.21 12.35
CA ASP A 115 3.60 0.14 11.28
C ASP A 115 3.39 1.60 10.82
N ILE A 116 4.49 2.27 10.46
CA ILE A 116 4.47 3.69 10.09
C ILE A 116 3.58 3.94 8.88
N SER A 117 3.50 3.02 7.93
CA SER A 117 2.56 3.11 6.81
C SER A 117 1.09 3.17 7.28
N THR A 118 0.74 2.37 8.30
CA THR A 118 -0.58 2.38 8.91
C THR A 118 -0.83 3.67 9.70
N ILE A 119 0.17 4.17 10.43
CA ILE A 119 0.08 5.45 11.14
C ILE A 119 -0.22 6.58 10.15
N VAL A 120 0.54 6.67 9.05
CA VAL A 120 0.38 7.71 8.03
C VAL A 120 -0.98 7.62 7.35
N THR A 121 -1.42 6.43 6.97
CA THR A 121 -2.73 6.25 6.30
C THR A 121 -3.90 6.50 7.24
N SER A 122 -3.77 6.12 8.52
CA SER A 122 -4.79 6.40 9.54
C SER A 122 -4.89 7.89 9.90
N SER A 123 -3.83 8.66 9.69
CA SER A 123 -3.84 10.12 9.85
C SER A 123 -4.43 10.88 8.66
N GLY A 124 -4.93 10.16 7.63
CA GLY A 124 -5.60 10.72 6.47
C GLY A 124 -4.70 11.03 5.27
N TYR A 125 -3.43 10.68 5.35
CA TYR A 125 -2.46 10.86 4.26
C TYR A 125 -2.25 9.54 3.48
N LYS A 126 -1.60 9.63 2.34
CA LYS A 126 -1.22 8.46 1.53
C LYS A 126 0.25 8.15 1.76
N TYR A 127 0.57 6.87 1.94
CA TYR A 127 1.93 6.35 2.07
C TYR A 127 2.32 5.59 0.80
N SER A 128 3.47 5.91 0.23
CA SER A 128 4.00 5.18 -0.93
C SER A 128 5.52 5.11 -0.84
N SER A 129 6.05 3.94 -0.55
CA SER A 129 7.50 3.72 -0.38
C SER A 129 8.09 4.68 0.67
N ASN A 130 8.85 5.69 0.25
CA ASN A 130 9.47 6.70 1.13
C ASN A 130 8.77 8.07 1.03
N TYR A 131 7.55 8.12 0.49
CA TYR A 131 6.81 9.36 0.30
C TYR A 131 5.55 9.41 1.13
N ILE A 132 5.21 10.62 1.58
CA ILE A 132 3.90 10.97 2.12
C ILE A 132 3.24 11.94 1.14
N THR A 133 2.04 11.58 0.69
CA THR A 133 1.26 12.33 -0.30
C THR A 133 -0.18 12.52 0.19
N GLY A 134 -1.04 13.18 -0.60
CA GLY A 134 -2.42 13.48 -0.18
C GLY A 134 -2.49 14.64 0.82
N ILE A 135 -1.44 15.43 0.91
CA ILE A 135 -1.38 16.65 1.74
C ILE A 135 -1.89 17.80 0.89
N ASN A 136 -2.84 18.56 1.40
CA ASN A 136 -3.32 19.77 0.73
C ASN A 136 -2.29 20.88 0.81
N ALA A 137 -2.22 21.70 -0.23
CA ALA A 137 -1.43 22.92 -0.18
C ALA A 137 -1.92 23.85 0.97
N SER A 138 -1.02 24.62 1.54
CA SER A 138 -1.22 25.45 2.71
C SER A 138 -1.48 24.71 4.02
N THR A 139 -1.25 23.37 4.08
CA THR A 139 -1.27 22.63 5.33
C THR A 139 -0.10 23.07 6.20
N SER A 140 -0.35 23.36 7.48
CA SER A 140 0.71 23.75 8.39
C SER A 140 1.56 22.57 8.84
N VAL A 141 2.81 22.85 9.19
CA VAL A 141 3.72 21.88 9.83
C VAL A 141 3.10 21.27 11.08
N ASN A 142 2.41 22.08 11.90
CA ASN A 142 1.77 21.61 13.12
C ASN A 142 0.59 20.69 12.85
N ASP A 143 -0.21 20.95 11.80
CA ASP A 143 -1.37 20.13 11.49
C ASP A 143 -0.94 18.72 11.09
N ILE A 144 0.06 18.59 10.24
CA ILE A 144 0.59 17.29 9.84
C ILE A 144 1.20 16.54 11.02
N LYS A 145 2.00 17.24 11.82
CA LYS A 145 2.60 16.66 13.03
C LYS A 145 1.52 16.13 13.98
N ASN A 146 0.54 16.95 14.31
CA ASN A 146 -0.54 16.60 15.23
C ASN A 146 -1.42 15.47 14.68
N SER A 147 -1.73 15.48 13.38
CA SER A 147 -2.50 14.43 12.75
C SER A 147 -1.82 13.07 12.88
N ILE A 148 -0.52 13.01 12.65
CA ILE A 148 0.24 11.75 12.77
C ILE A 148 0.43 11.36 14.25
N GLU A 149 0.79 12.29 15.11
CA GLU A 149 0.98 12.04 16.55
C GLU A 149 -0.31 11.67 17.28
N SER A 150 -1.48 12.02 16.73
CA SER A 150 -2.79 11.62 17.30
C SER A 150 -3.07 10.13 17.16
N ILE A 151 -2.37 9.44 16.28
CA ILE A 151 -2.53 8.00 16.07
C ILE A 151 -1.81 7.24 17.19
N SER A 152 -2.52 6.34 17.84
CA SER A 152 -1.94 5.52 18.91
C SER A 152 -0.74 4.72 18.40
N GLY A 153 0.38 4.80 19.11
CA GLY A 153 1.62 4.10 18.72
C GLY A 153 2.48 4.84 17.69
N SER A 154 2.11 6.06 17.29
CA SER A 154 2.92 6.89 16.36
C SER A 154 4.27 7.31 16.93
N GLY A 155 4.36 7.45 18.27
CA GLY A 155 5.58 7.94 18.93
C GLY A 155 5.78 9.44 18.73
N THR A 156 6.95 9.86 18.24
CA THR A 156 7.28 11.27 18.02
C THR A 156 7.45 11.58 16.53
N VAL A 157 6.94 12.73 16.12
CA VAL A 157 7.07 13.24 14.75
C VAL A 157 7.92 14.49 14.72
N THR A 158 8.95 14.48 13.88
CA THR A 158 9.81 15.65 13.64
C THR A 158 9.72 16.03 12.17
N ILE A 159 9.42 17.30 11.90
CA ILE A 159 9.38 17.81 10.53
C ILE A 159 10.68 18.54 10.24
N LYS A 160 11.28 18.26 9.09
CA LYS A 160 12.47 18.94 8.58
C LYS A 160 12.17 19.53 7.21
N ASN A 161 12.75 20.67 6.88
CA ASN A 161 12.67 21.20 5.52
C ASN A 161 13.60 20.44 4.55
N ALA A 162 13.61 20.83 3.28
CA ALA A 162 14.44 20.20 2.25
C ALA A 162 15.96 20.25 2.56
N ASN A 163 16.40 21.17 3.43
CA ASN A 163 17.79 21.32 3.87
C ASN A 163 18.08 20.58 5.19
N ASP A 164 17.23 19.65 5.61
CA ASP A 164 17.34 18.88 6.87
C ASP A 164 17.27 19.72 8.15
N VAL A 165 16.81 20.97 8.09
CA VAL A 165 16.61 21.83 9.26
C VAL A 165 15.24 21.54 9.86
N VAL A 166 15.18 21.31 11.18
CA VAL A 166 13.92 21.11 11.90
C VAL A 166 13.06 22.37 11.82
N VAL A 167 11.80 22.21 11.44
CA VAL A 167 10.82 23.29 11.37
C VAL A 167 9.61 22.96 12.24
N THR A 168 9.09 23.98 12.92
CA THR A 168 7.96 23.85 13.83
C THR A 168 6.77 24.73 13.46
N THR A 169 6.93 25.63 12.50
CA THR A 169 5.91 26.57 12.05
C THR A 169 5.97 26.76 10.54
N GLY A 170 4.94 27.37 9.98
CA GLY A 170 4.82 27.60 8.54
C GLY A 170 4.11 26.46 7.82
N ASN A 171 4.04 26.56 6.51
CA ASN A 171 3.46 25.52 5.67
C ASN A 171 4.45 24.40 5.41
N ILE A 172 3.96 23.16 5.33
CA ILE A 172 4.77 22.05 4.85
C ILE A 172 4.84 22.12 3.33
N GLY A 173 6.00 21.83 2.75
CA GLY A 173 6.22 21.91 1.30
C GLY A 173 6.76 20.61 0.74
N THR A 174 6.69 20.49 -0.57
CA THR A 174 7.31 19.38 -1.31
C THR A 174 8.82 19.35 -1.02
N GLY A 175 9.37 18.16 -0.77
CA GLY A 175 10.76 17.97 -0.39
C GLY A 175 11.03 18.06 1.13
N PHE A 176 10.04 18.47 1.93
CA PHE A 176 10.15 18.37 3.40
C PHE A 176 10.20 16.90 3.81
N LYS A 177 10.72 16.64 4.99
CA LYS A 177 10.84 15.30 5.54
C LYS A 177 10.04 15.18 6.83
N VAL A 178 9.17 14.20 6.87
CA VAL A 178 8.42 13.77 8.05
C VAL A 178 9.17 12.59 8.65
N VAL A 179 9.79 12.79 9.80
CA VAL A 179 10.51 11.75 10.53
C VAL A 179 9.56 11.23 11.60
N VAL A 180 9.08 10.01 11.42
CA VAL A 180 8.23 9.31 12.40
C VAL A 180 9.12 8.35 13.17
N ASN A 181 9.14 8.47 14.48
CA ASN A 181 9.93 7.63 15.37
C ASN A 181 9.00 7.00 16.41
N ASN A 182 8.55 5.78 16.16
CA ASN A 182 7.83 5.01 17.15
C ASN A 182 8.79 4.14 17.97
N SER A 183 8.29 3.40 18.97
CA SER A 183 9.12 2.64 19.91
C SER A 183 10.02 1.57 19.25
N THR A 184 9.77 1.20 18.00
CA THR A 184 10.46 0.11 17.31
C THR A 184 11.20 0.53 16.05
N LYS A 185 10.75 1.59 15.37
CA LYS A 185 11.27 1.97 14.06
C LYS A 185 11.30 3.48 13.91
N GLN A 186 12.33 3.98 13.24
CA GLN A 186 12.36 5.33 12.70
C GLN A 186 12.26 5.27 11.18
N GLU A 187 11.40 6.09 10.61
CA GLU A 187 11.25 6.22 9.17
C GLU A 187 11.22 7.68 8.77
N VAL A 188 11.82 7.97 7.61
CA VAL A 188 11.88 9.31 7.03
C VAL A 188 11.07 9.30 5.74
N LEU A 189 9.98 10.06 5.73
CA LEU A 189 9.10 10.17 4.57
C LEU A 189 9.29 11.53 3.92
N THR A 190 9.52 11.55 2.61
CA THR A 190 9.61 12.81 1.87
C THR A 190 8.22 13.25 1.44
N VAL A 191 7.91 14.50 1.68
CA VAL A 191 6.62 15.12 1.33
C VAL A 191 6.55 15.39 -0.15
N VAL A 192 5.40 15.04 -0.76
CA VAL A 192 5.04 15.42 -2.12
C VAL A 192 3.63 16.01 -2.09
N ILE A 193 3.52 17.28 -2.42
CA ILE A 193 2.24 18.00 -2.57
C ILE A 193 2.03 18.27 -4.04
N ASN A 194 1.00 17.65 -4.62
CA ASN A 194 0.69 17.81 -6.03
C ASN A 194 0.42 19.28 -6.37
N GLY A 195 1.17 19.81 -7.32
CA GLY A 195 1.13 21.20 -7.73
C GLY A 195 2.16 22.12 -7.08
N ASP A 196 2.77 21.73 -5.94
CA ASP A 196 3.82 22.50 -5.26
C ASP A 196 5.20 22.07 -5.77
N THR A 197 5.60 22.61 -6.92
CA THR A 197 6.90 22.32 -7.53
C THR A 197 8.03 23.18 -6.99
N SER A 198 7.70 24.26 -6.26
CA SER A 198 8.66 25.15 -5.61
C SER A 198 9.09 24.65 -4.22
N GLY A 199 8.24 23.84 -3.57
CA GLY A 199 8.46 23.31 -2.23
C GLY A 199 8.16 24.29 -1.11
N ASP A 200 7.40 25.37 -1.38
CA ASP A 200 7.01 26.35 -0.37
C ASP A 200 5.66 26.02 0.34
N GLY A 201 5.00 24.94 -0.10
CA GLY A 201 3.74 24.45 0.44
C GLY A 201 2.52 25.22 -0.03
N ILE A 202 2.65 26.06 -1.05
CA ILE A 202 1.56 26.86 -1.62
C ILE A 202 1.56 26.68 -3.14
N ILE A 203 0.39 26.39 -3.72
CA ILE A 203 0.27 26.37 -5.19
C ILE A 203 0.05 27.79 -5.70
N ASN A 204 1.06 28.34 -6.40
CA ASN A 204 1.07 29.74 -6.83
C ASN A 204 1.69 29.93 -8.23
N ALA A 205 1.88 31.18 -8.64
CA ALA A 205 2.45 31.51 -9.94
C ALA A 205 3.88 31.01 -10.16
N LEU A 206 4.64 30.76 -9.08
CA LEU A 206 6.01 30.22 -9.20
C LEU A 206 5.98 28.77 -9.69
N ASP A 207 5.06 27.95 -9.15
CA ASP A 207 4.87 26.57 -9.54
C ASP A 207 4.43 26.47 -11.00
N LEU A 208 3.43 27.29 -11.36
CA LEU A 208 2.96 27.39 -12.74
C LEU A 208 4.11 27.72 -13.70
N LEU A 209 4.96 28.70 -13.35
CA LEU A 209 6.12 29.09 -14.14
C LEU A 209 7.15 27.96 -14.25
N GLN A 210 7.40 27.20 -13.18
CA GLN A 210 8.35 26.09 -13.20
C GLN A 210 7.85 24.96 -14.11
N VAL A 211 6.57 24.58 -14.02
CA VAL A 211 5.96 23.58 -14.91
C VAL A 211 5.97 24.05 -16.35
N GLN A 212 5.62 25.32 -16.63
CA GLN A 212 5.70 25.89 -17.98
C GLN A 212 7.12 25.81 -18.55
N LYS A 213 8.14 26.20 -17.78
CA LYS A 213 9.53 26.12 -18.20
C LYS A 213 10.01 24.68 -18.39
N LYS A 214 9.51 23.74 -17.59
CA LYS A 214 9.78 22.30 -17.75
C LYS A 214 9.24 21.80 -19.08
N ILE A 215 8.00 22.14 -19.44
CA ILE A 215 7.38 21.77 -20.73
C ILE A 215 8.17 22.37 -21.91
N LEU A 216 8.64 23.60 -21.77
CA LEU A 216 9.47 24.27 -22.77
C LEU A 216 10.94 23.77 -22.84
N GLY A 217 11.32 22.84 -21.95
CA GLY A 217 12.69 22.30 -21.89
C GLY A 217 13.75 23.29 -21.38
N THR A 218 13.35 24.43 -20.79
CA THR A 218 14.25 25.46 -20.27
C THR A 218 14.52 25.35 -18.75
N TYR A 219 13.86 24.41 -18.08
CA TYR A 219 14.02 24.15 -16.65
C TYR A 219 13.88 22.66 -16.36
N SER A 220 14.60 22.14 -15.38
CA SER A 220 14.53 20.75 -14.94
C SER A 220 13.87 20.63 -13.59
N LEU A 221 12.73 19.95 -13.51
CA LEU A 221 12.15 19.46 -12.29
C LEU A 221 12.68 18.05 -12.06
N ASN A 222 13.27 17.77 -10.91
CA ASN A 222 13.89 16.48 -10.60
C ASN A 222 13.34 15.91 -9.28
N GLY A 223 13.37 14.58 -9.15
CA GLY A 223 12.96 13.88 -7.95
C GLY A 223 11.53 14.21 -7.55
N VAL A 224 11.32 14.54 -6.28
CA VAL A 224 10.00 14.82 -5.71
C VAL A 224 9.29 16.03 -6.34
N TYR A 225 10.04 17.01 -6.83
CA TYR A 225 9.46 18.16 -7.51
C TYR A 225 8.91 17.80 -8.89
N SER A 226 9.48 16.78 -9.55
CA SER A 226 8.89 16.22 -10.77
C SER A 226 7.59 15.46 -10.47
N LEU A 227 7.54 14.72 -9.36
CA LEU A 227 6.31 14.07 -8.91
C LEU A 227 5.22 15.11 -8.57
N ALA A 228 5.58 16.18 -7.89
CA ALA A 228 4.65 17.27 -7.58
C ALA A 228 4.11 17.97 -8.83
N GLY A 229 4.92 18.03 -9.89
CA GLY A 229 4.53 18.67 -11.16
C GLY A 229 3.62 17.84 -12.04
N ASP A 230 3.58 16.52 -11.87
CA ASP A 230 2.66 15.60 -12.53
C ASP A 230 1.36 15.52 -11.74
N THR A 231 0.52 16.53 -11.91
CA THR A 231 -0.74 16.66 -11.16
C THR A 231 -1.85 15.78 -11.72
N SER A 232 -1.69 15.30 -12.95
CA SER A 232 -2.61 14.36 -13.60
C SER A 232 -2.33 12.90 -13.28
N ASP A 233 -1.13 12.61 -12.70
CA ASP A 233 -0.65 11.27 -12.33
C ASP A 233 -0.51 10.33 -13.55
N ASP A 234 -0.21 10.92 -14.74
CA ASP A 234 -0.02 10.20 -16.00
C ASP A 234 1.44 9.81 -16.27
N GLY A 235 2.36 10.22 -15.41
CA GLY A 235 3.80 9.96 -15.49
C GLY A 235 4.56 10.98 -16.35
N GLN A 236 3.88 12.04 -16.84
CA GLN A 236 4.50 13.07 -17.68
C GLN A 236 4.04 14.46 -17.24
N ILE A 237 4.97 15.40 -17.22
CA ILE A 237 4.63 16.81 -17.02
C ILE A 237 4.33 17.45 -18.37
N ASN A 238 3.06 17.78 -18.61
CA ASN A 238 2.55 18.27 -19.88
C ASN A 238 1.52 19.41 -19.73
N ALA A 239 0.83 19.77 -20.80
CA ALA A 239 -0.15 20.86 -20.79
C ALA A 239 -1.36 20.61 -19.89
N LEU A 240 -1.69 19.34 -19.59
CA LEU A 240 -2.77 19.00 -18.70
C LEU A 240 -2.45 19.42 -17.26
N ASP A 241 -1.23 19.12 -16.81
CA ASP A 241 -0.75 19.49 -15.47
C ASP A 241 -0.70 21.00 -15.30
N LEU A 242 -0.17 21.69 -16.33
CA LEU A 242 -0.15 23.16 -16.36
C LEU A 242 -1.57 23.74 -16.20
N LEU A 243 -2.54 23.16 -16.90
CA LEU A 243 -3.93 23.58 -16.83
C LEU A 243 -4.53 23.31 -15.45
N GLN A 244 -4.23 22.17 -14.82
CA GLN A 244 -4.69 21.83 -13.48
C GLN A 244 -4.13 22.78 -12.43
N ILE A 245 -2.84 23.10 -12.48
CA ILE A 245 -2.19 24.07 -11.60
C ILE A 245 -2.82 25.45 -11.80
N GLN A 246 -3.00 25.88 -13.05
CA GLN A 246 -3.66 27.16 -13.35
C GLN A 246 -5.06 27.26 -12.78
N LYS A 247 -5.88 26.22 -12.96
CA LYS A 247 -7.24 26.16 -12.41
C LYS A 247 -7.24 26.13 -10.88
N SER A 248 -6.24 25.49 -10.27
CA SER A 248 -6.09 25.46 -8.80
C SER A 248 -5.78 26.86 -8.26
N ILE A 249 -4.88 27.60 -8.91
CA ILE A 249 -4.57 29.00 -8.55
C ILE A 249 -5.82 29.90 -8.66
N LEU A 250 -6.67 29.66 -9.66
CA LEU A 250 -7.93 30.37 -9.86
C LEU A 250 -9.06 29.90 -8.93
N GLY A 251 -8.84 28.89 -8.08
CA GLY A 251 -9.85 28.34 -7.19
C GLY A 251 -10.99 27.57 -7.87
N THR A 252 -10.81 27.19 -9.14
CA THR A 252 -11.82 26.47 -9.94
C THR A 252 -11.59 24.96 -10.00
N TYR A 253 -10.49 24.47 -9.42
CA TYR A 253 -10.11 23.07 -9.37
C TYR A 253 -9.25 22.80 -8.13
N THR A 254 -9.44 21.65 -7.50
CA THR A 254 -8.60 21.19 -6.39
C THR A 254 -7.75 20.03 -6.87
N ILE A 255 -6.43 20.18 -6.81
CA ILE A 255 -5.48 19.11 -7.18
C ILE A 255 -5.48 18.04 -6.09
N GLY A 256 -5.49 16.77 -6.49
CA GLY A 256 -5.29 15.65 -5.57
C GLY A 256 -6.53 15.12 -4.86
N GLN A 257 -7.73 15.50 -5.30
CA GLN A 257 -9.00 14.91 -4.85
C GLN A 257 -9.48 13.81 -5.79
#